data_c0a44ad94f24c4616da66f9f3cdf2440
#
_entry.id   c0a44ad94f24c4616da66f9f3cdf2440
#
_cell.length_a   1.000
_cell.length_b   1.000
_cell.length_c   1.000
_cell.angle_alpha   90.00
_cell.angle_beta   90.00
_cell.angle_gamma   90.00
#
_symmetry.space_group_name_H-M   'P 1'
#
loop_
_entity.id
_entity.type
_entity.pdbx_description
1 polymer ?
#
loop_
_entity_poly.entity_id
_entity_poly.type
_entity_poly.pdbx_seq_one_letter_code
_entity_poly.pdbx_strand_id
1 'polypeptide(L)'
;MNGRIFVILLNFLLKEAKSVFMQNKRVLIISSEVTPYLPQTDQAINSFQIPKAINDAGGQIRIFMPRYGMINERRHQLHEVIRLSGMNMVVNDMDMPLIIKVASIPKERMQVYFIDNEEYFKRKTMLKDENNVLFPDNDERMIFFTKGVIETVKKLNWSPDIIHLHGWFASLFPLYIKTYFSEDPIFDSSKIVTSVYPNDFEGELSPALENKVAFDVEDESARGPLKESTYENLMNLAINFSDGVVLSGENIAESILSNIDSKKIPTLTFEESAKDNAYVDFFNNQII
;
A
#
# COMPACT_ATOMS: atom_id res chain seq x y z
N MET A 1 -21.18 33.25 29.50
CA MET A 1 -21.05 31.86 28.95
C MET A 1 -19.60 31.49 29.00
N ASN A 2 -19.24 30.48 29.84
CA ASN A 2 -17.84 30.21 30.18
C ASN A 2 -17.00 29.81 28.96
N GLY A 3 -15.88 30.50 28.74
CA GLY A 3 -14.97 30.23 27.59
C GLY A 3 -14.55 28.76 27.48
N ARG A 4 -14.52 27.99 28.59
CA ARG A 4 -14.28 26.53 28.56
C ARG A 4 -15.39 25.74 27.85
N ILE A 5 -16.65 26.12 28.03
CA ILE A 5 -17.78 25.43 27.37
C ILE A 5 -17.74 25.71 25.87
N PHE A 6 -17.40 26.93 25.48
CA PHE A 6 -17.26 27.32 24.06
C PHE A 6 -16.14 26.53 23.37
N VAL A 7 -14.97 26.37 24.03
CA VAL A 7 -13.85 25.57 23.48
C VAL A 7 -14.21 24.09 23.38
N ILE A 8 -14.95 23.54 24.35
CA ILE A 8 -15.38 22.13 24.32
C ILE A 8 -16.41 21.92 23.17
N LEU A 9 -17.38 22.82 23.03
CA LEU A 9 -18.36 22.78 21.95
C LEU A 9 -17.71 22.97 20.57
N LEU A 10 -16.75 23.88 20.45
CA LEU A 10 -16.02 24.11 19.21
C LEU A 10 -15.18 22.88 18.82
N ASN A 11 -14.48 22.27 19.78
CA ASN A 11 -13.71 21.03 19.56
C ASN A 11 -14.63 19.84 19.21
N PHE A 12 -15.82 19.76 19.82
CA PHE A 12 -16.82 18.74 19.49
C PHE A 12 -17.35 18.93 18.05
N LEU A 13 -17.73 20.16 17.68
CA LEU A 13 -18.20 20.50 16.34
C LEU A 13 -17.10 20.30 15.27
N LEU A 14 -15.85 20.63 15.59
CA LEU A 14 -14.73 20.38 14.69
C LEU A 14 -14.43 18.87 14.53
N LYS A 15 -14.60 18.08 15.59
CA LYS A 15 -14.45 16.63 15.55
C LYS A 15 -15.58 15.98 14.72
N GLU A 16 -16.83 16.46 14.88
CA GLU A 16 -17.95 16.01 14.04
C GLU A 16 -17.78 16.44 12.59
N ALA A 17 -17.36 17.68 12.31
CA ALA A 17 -17.09 18.15 10.95
C ALA A 17 -15.98 17.34 10.27
N LYS A 18 -14.90 17.00 10.98
CA LYS A 18 -13.81 16.16 10.48
C LYS A 18 -14.27 14.72 10.20
N SER A 19 -15.15 14.16 11.03
CA SER A 19 -15.78 12.85 10.80
C SER A 19 -16.62 12.80 9.52
N VAL A 20 -17.22 13.93 9.12
CA VAL A 20 -18.07 13.98 7.91
C VAL A 20 -17.27 13.78 6.62
N PHE A 21 -16.03 14.25 6.54
CA PHE A 21 -15.22 14.16 5.30
C PHE A 21 -14.75 12.75 4.97
N MET A 22 -14.34 11.93 5.97
CA MET A 22 -13.99 10.54 5.74
C MET A 22 -15.18 9.59 5.67
N GLN A 23 -16.39 10.09 6.01
CA GLN A 23 -17.58 9.24 6.02
C GLN A 23 -17.86 8.69 4.62
N ASN A 24 -17.95 7.36 4.52
CA ASN A 24 -18.13 6.61 3.28
C ASN A 24 -16.98 6.68 2.27
N LYS A 25 -15.88 7.37 2.54
CA LYS A 25 -14.69 7.32 1.70
C LYS A 25 -14.08 5.92 1.70
N ARG A 26 -13.75 5.43 0.52
CA ARG A 26 -13.18 4.11 0.31
C ARG A 26 -11.67 4.22 0.26
N VAL A 27 -10.99 3.59 1.20
CA VAL A 27 -9.53 3.62 1.29
C VAL A 27 -8.96 2.22 1.12
N LEU A 28 -8.17 2.06 0.08
CA LEU A 28 -7.43 0.85 -0.25
C LEU A 28 -6.04 0.93 0.36
N ILE A 29 -5.71 0.00 1.24
CA ILE A 29 -4.38 -0.13 1.84
C ILE A 29 -3.64 -1.28 1.18
N ILE A 30 -2.42 -1.04 0.71
CA ILE A 30 -1.58 -2.03 0.07
C ILE A 30 -0.24 -2.08 0.81
N SER A 31 0.07 -3.21 1.42
CA SER A 31 1.29 -3.39 2.20
C SER A 31 1.81 -4.81 2.10
N SER A 32 3.13 -4.97 2.18
CA SER A 32 3.74 -6.29 2.36
C SER A 32 3.55 -6.85 3.77
N GLU A 33 3.24 -6.00 4.75
CA GLU A 33 3.19 -6.37 6.16
C GLU A 33 2.00 -5.72 6.87
N VAL A 34 1.27 -6.52 7.64
CA VAL A 34 0.11 -6.04 8.43
C VAL A 34 0.01 -6.82 9.75
N THR A 35 -0.08 -6.11 10.88
CA THR A 35 -0.47 -6.74 12.15
C THR A 35 -1.98 -7.05 12.15
N PRO A 36 -2.43 -8.15 12.78
CA PRO A 36 -1.71 -9.11 13.63
C PRO A 36 -1.17 -10.34 12.89
N TYR A 37 -1.08 -10.32 11.56
CA TYR A 37 -0.74 -11.50 10.76
C TYR A 37 0.76 -11.78 10.72
N LEU A 38 1.56 -10.74 10.86
CA LEU A 38 3.02 -10.78 10.80
C LEU A 38 3.66 -10.14 12.05
N PRO A 39 4.98 -10.32 12.27
CA PRO A 39 5.71 -9.66 13.34
C PRO A 39 5.52 -8.13 13.31
N GLN A 40 5.69 -7.50 14.45
CA GLN A 40 5.53 -6.05 14.60
C GLN A 40 6.78 -5.33 14.09
N THR A 41 6.69 -4.83 12.87
CA THR A 41 7.58 -3.81 12.32
C THR A 41 6.83 -2.48 12.30
N ASP A 42 7.52 -1.37 12.11
CA ASP A 42 6.85 -0.06 11.96
C ASP A 42 5.87 -0.07 10.78
N GLN A 43 6.24 -0.71 9.67
CA GLN A 43 5.36 -0.86 8.53
C GLN A 43 4.12 -1.70 8.87
N ALA A 44 4.29 -2.85 9.53
CA ALA A 44 3.17 -3.71 9.91
C ALA A 44 2.21 -3.03 10.90
N ILE A 45 2.76 -2.25 11.84
CA ILE A 45 1.99 -1.47 12.81
C ILE A 45 1.22 -0.36 12.09
N ASN A 46 1.88 0.44 11.25
CA ASN A 46 1.25 1.54 10.53
C ASN A 46 0.17 1.04 9.55
N SER A 47 0.41 -0.09 8.87
CA SER A 47 -0.55 -0.73 7.97
C SER A 47 -1.81 -1.27 8.69
N PHE A 48 -1.83 -1.23 10.01
CA PHE A 48 -3.01 -1.47 10.84
C PHE A 48 -3.55 -0.20 11.51
N GLN A 49 -2.67 0.61 12.12
CA GLN A 49 -3.08 1.77 12.92
C GLN A 49 -3.72 2.87 12.05
N ILE A 50 -3.13 3.15 10.89
CA ILE A 50 -3.62 4.19 9.98
C ILE A 50 -5.02 3.84 9.45
N PRO A 51 -5.23 2.65 8.82
CA PRO A 51 -6.58 2.28 8.38
C PRO A 51 -7.58 2.17 9.53
N LYS A 52 -7.15 1.80 10.75
CA LYS A 52 -8.03 1.81 11.92
C LYS A 52 -8.51 3.23 12.23
N ALA A 53 -7.62 4.21 12.27
CA ALA A 53 -7.99 5.61 12.52
C ALA A 53 -8.98 6.14 11.45
N ILE A 54 -8.78 5.77 10.19
CA ILE A 54 -9.66 6.14 9.07
C ILE A 54 -11.04 5.44 9.21
N ASN A 55 -11.04 4.15 9.59
CA ASN A 55 -12.27 3.39 9.84
C ASN A 55 -13.06 3.97 11.00
N ASP A 56 -12.38 4.35 12.09
CA ASP A 56 -13.00 4.99 13.25
C ASP A 56 -13.58 6.38 12.90
N ALA A 57 -13.03 7.04 11.88
CA ALA A 57 -13.56 8.29 11.30
C ALA A 57 -14.66 8.07 10.24
N GLY A 58 -15.15 6.84 10.05
CA GLY A 58 -16.26 6.50 9.15
C GLY A 58 -15.86 6.08 7.72
N GLY A 59 -14.57 5.93 7.45
CA GLY A 59 -14.08 5.42 6.16
C GLY A 59 -14.32 3.92 5.99
N GLN A 60 -14.41 3.48 4.76
CA GLN A 60 -14.52 2.07 4.38
C GLN A 60 -13.13 1.54 3.97
N ILE A 61 -12.64 0.55 4.70
CA ILE A 61 -11.27 0.05 4.54
C ILE A 61 -11.25 -1.32 3.87
N ARG A 62 -10.33 -1.49 2.92
CA ARG A 62 -9.85 -2.77 2.45
C ARG A 62 -8.33 -2.78 2.46
N ILE A 63 -7.76 -3.85 3.01
CA ILE A 63 -6.32 -4.02 3.14
C ILE A 63 -5.90 -5.20 2.27
N PHE A 64 -4.80 -5.06 1.53
CA PHE A 64 -4.22 -6.13 0.73
C PHE A 64 -2.78 -6.39 1.16
N MET A 65 -2.43 -7.67 1.29
CA MET A 65 -1.08 -8.13 1.59
C MET A 65 -0.79 -9.49 0.95
N PRO A 66 0.48 -9.87 0.78
CA PRO A 66 0.83 -11.22 0.36
C PRO A 66 0.50 -12.27 1.44
N ARG A 67 0.13 -13.47 1.04
CA ARG A 67 -0.11 -14.59 1.95
C ARG A 67 1.19 -15.39 2.17
N TYR A 68 2.09 -14.89 2.97
CA TYR A 68 3.33 -15.61 3.28
C TYR A 68 3.08 -16.92 4.03
N GLY A 69 3.90 -17.94 3.76
CA GLY A 69 3.78 -19.27 4.36
C GLY A 69 3.96 -19.31 5.87
N MET A 70 4.47 -18.26 6.49
CA MET A 70 4.55 -18.09 7.94
C MET A 70 3.21 -17.71 8.59
N ILE A 71 2.23 -17.23 7.81
CA ILE A 71 0.92 -16.82 8.35
C ILE A 71 0.12 -18.07 8.71
N ASN A 72 -0.28 -18.16 9.98
CA ASN A 72 -1.12 -19.26 10.46
C ASN A 72 -2.58 -19.05 10.08
N GLU A 73 -2.99 -19.68 8.97
CA GLU A 73 -4.33 -19.53 8.40
C GLU A 73 -5.46 -19.93 9.37
N ARG A 74 -5.27 -21.00 10.15
CA ARG A 74 -6.27 -21.46 11.13
C ARG A 74 -6.45 -20.48 12.28
N ARG A 75 -5.32 -19.96 12.81
CA ARG A 75 -5.35 -18.97 13.90
C ARG A 75 -6.07 -17.70 13.50
N HIS A 76 -5.85 -17.25 12.26
CA HIS A 76 -6.41 -16.00 11.74
C HIS A 76 -7.69 -16.20 10.92
N GLN A 77 -8.20 -17.45 10.84
CA GLN A 77 -9.44 -17.79 10.14
C GLN A 77 -9.45 -17.33 8.67
N LEU A 78 -8.31 -17.49 7.97
CA LEU A 78 -8.25 -17.22 6.55
C LEU A 78 -9.11 -18.23 5.78
N HIS A 79 -9.92 -17.75 4.86
CA HIS A 79 -10.68 -18.60 3.96
C HIS A 79 -10.56 -18.12 2.52
N GLU A 80 -10.51 -19.04 1.59
CA GLU A 80 -10.44 -18.74 0.17
C GLU A 80 -11.77 -18.17 -0.33
N VAL A 81 -11.68 -17.16 -1.18
CA VAL A 81 -12.83 -16.58 -1.86
C VAL A 81 -12.83 -17.07 -3.31
N ILE A 82 -13.51 -18.19 -3.55
CA ILE A 82 -13.54 -18.90 -4.84
C ILE A 82 -13.88 -17.96 -6.02
N ARG A 83 -14.85 -17.07 -5.86
CA ARG A 83 -15.26 -16.13 -6.92
C ARG A 83 -14.17 -15.12 -7.33
N LEU A 84 -13.19 -14.89 -6.48
CA LEU A 84 -12.06 -13.98 -6.72
C LEU A 84 -10.81 -14.73 -7.17
N SER A 85 -10.71 -16.01 -6.83
CA SER A 85 -9.60 -16.90 -7.18
C SER A 85 -9.67 -17.42 -8.62
N GLY A 86 -8.60 -18.08 -9.07
CA GLY A 86 -8.55 -18.82 -10.34
C GLY A 86 -8.24 -17.97 -11.57
N MET A 87 -7.89 -16.69 -11.42
CA MET A 87 -7.32 -15.91 -12.52
C MET A 87 -5.84 -16.25 -12.70
N ASN A 88 -5.38 -16.32 -13.94
CA ASN A 88 -3.97 -16.39 -14.24
C ASN A 88 -3.38 -15.00 -14.41
N MET A 89 -2.32 -14.71 -13.67
CA MET A 89 -1.53 -13.48 -13.82
C MET A 89 -0.30 -13.83 -14.67
N VAL A 90 -0.16 -13.19 -15.81
CA VAL A 90 1.06 -13.34 -16.62
C VAL A 90 2.18 -12.55 -15.97
N VAL A 91 3.25 -13.23 -15.58
CA VAL A 91 4.47 -12.65 -15.05
C VAL A 91 5.65 -13.28 -15.76
N ASN A 92 6.46 -12.49 -16.45
CA ASN A 92 7.65 -12.96 -17.15
C ASN A 92 7.38 -14.21 -18.04
N ASP A 93 6.40 -14.12 -18.93
CA ASP A 93 5.94 -15.20 -19.85
C ASP A 93 5.35 -16.46 -19.15
N MET A 94 5.11 -16.41 -17.84
CA MET A 94 4.52 -17.52 -17.09
C MET A 94 3.13 -17.18 -16.58
N ASP A 95 2.21 -18.13 -16.73
CA ASP A 95 0.87 -18.08 -16.16
C ASP A 95 0.93 -18.48 -14.67
N MET A 96 0.72 -17.52 -13.79
CA MET A 96 0.71 -17.72 -12.35
C MET A 96 -0.71 -17.66 -11.79
N PRO A 97 -1.24 -18.76 -11.22
CA PRO A 97 -2.59 -18.77 -10.67
C PRO A 97 -2.69 -17.85 -9.45
N LEU A 98 -3.70 -16.97 -9.47
CA LEU A 98 -4.04 -16.08 -8.38
C LEU A 98 -5.07 -16.74 -7.47
N ILE A 99 -4.74 -16.88 -6.20
CA ILE A 99 -5.64 -17.31 -5.13
C ILE A 99 -5.86 -16.14 -4.19
N ILE A 100 -7.11 -15.90 -3.82
CA ILE A 100 -7.48 -14.84 -2.88
C ILE A 100 -8.05 -15.45 -1.62
N LYS A 101 -7.41 -15.16 -0.49
CA LYS A 101 -7.93 -15.49 0.83
C LYS A 101 -8.33 -14.20 1.57
N VAL A 102 -9.28 -14.32 2.47
CA VAL A 102 -9.78 -13.18 3.26
C VAL A 102 -9.85 -13.54 4.72
N ALA A 103 -9.50 -12.59 5.57
CA ALA A 103 -9.79 -12.62 7.00
C ALA A 103 -10.26 -11.24 7.46
N SER A 104 -10.95 -11.21 8.60
CA SER A 104 -11.30 -9.95 9.26
C SER A 104 -10.37 -9.72 10.45
N ILE A 105 -9.91 -8.49 10.62
CA ILE A 105 -9.19 -8.11 11.84
C ILE A 105 -10.19 -8.14 13.00
N PRO A 106 -9.94 -8.95 14.05
CA PRO A 106 -10.85 -9.07 15.17
C PRO A 106 -11.20 -7.72 15.79
N LYS A 107 -12.50 -7.48 16.04
CA LYS A 107 -13.07 -6.27 16.66
C LYS A 107 -13.10 -5.01 15.78
N GLU A 108 -12.28 -4.90 14.74
CA GLU A 108 -12.13 -3.67 13.94
C GLU A 108 -13.01 -3.65 12.69
N ARG A 109 -13.66 -4.76 12.33
CA ARG A 109 -14.49 -4.91 11.12
C ARG A 109 -13.78 -4.57 9.80
N MET A 110 -12.45 -4.56 9.80
CA MET A 110 -11.64 -4.37 8.60
C MET A 110 -11.32 -5.70 7.95
N GLN A 111 -11.49 -5.77 6.64
CA GLN A 111 -11.17 -6.97 5.85
C GLN A 111 -9.75 -6.87 5.28
N VAL A 112 -9.01 -7.97 5.41
CA VAL A 112 -7.70 -8.14 4.80
C VAL A 112 -7.79 -9.21 3.72
N TYR A 113 -7.40 -8.84 2.51
CA TYR A 113 -7.32 -9.70 1.34
C TYR A 113 -5.86 -10.15 1.16
N PHE A 114 -5.67 -11.44 1.08
CA PHE A 114 -4.35 -12.05 0.93
C PHE A 114 -4.20 -12.49 -0.51
N ILE A 115 -3.20 -11.92 -1.18
CA ILE A 115 -2.75 -12.34 -2.51
C ILE A 115 -1.88 -13.56 -2.34
N ASP A 116 -2.32 -14.70 -2.84
CA ASP A 116 -1.67 -15.99 -2.65
C ASP A 116 -1.29 -16.64 -3.98
N ASN A 117 -0.10 -17.20 -3.97
CA ASN A 117 0.43 -18.10 -4.99
C ASN A 117 1.48 -18.99 -4.32
N GLU A 118 1.41 -20.30 -4.54
CA GLU A 118 2.28 -21.23 -3.84
C GLU A 118 3.77 -21.03 -4.18
N GLU A 119 4.10 -20.69 -5.40
CA GLU A 119 5.50 -20.51 -5.81
C GLU A 119 6.10 -19.24 -5.20
N TYR A 120 5.35 -18.14 -5.22
CA TYR A 120 5.85 -16.85 -4.75
C TYR A 120 5.76 -16.67 -3.23
N PHE A 121 4.71 -17.21 -2.57
CA PHE A 121 4.43 -16.83 -1.18
C PHE A 121 4.41 -17.99 -0.17
N LYS A 122 4.69 -19.22 -0.56
CA LYS A 122 4.72 -20.39 0.34
C LYS A 122 5.85 -20.34 1.39
N ARG A 123 6.90 -19.57 1.14
CA ARG A 123 8.08 -19.46 2.01
C ARG A 123 7.68 -19.00 3.41
N LYS A 124 8.43 -19.50 4.43
CA LYS A 124 8.21 -19.17 5.84
C LYS A 124 8.84 -17.85 6.28
N THR A 125 9.45 -17.13 5.36
CA THR A 125 9.97 -15.77 5.52
C THR A 125 9.29 -14.85 4.52
N MET A 126 9.38 -13.54 4.70
CA MET A 126 8.68 -12.57 3.87
C MET A 126 9.43 -12.31 2.54
N LEU A 127 10.35 -11.37 2.56
CA LEU A 127 11.04 -10.86 1.37
C LEU A 127 12.55 -11.19 1.38
N LYS A 128 13.04 -11.70 2.50
CA LYS A 128 14.43 -12.08 2.74
C LYS A 128 14.50 -13.50 3.28
N ASP A 129 15.60 -14.17 3.04
CA ASP A 129 15.87 -15.49 3.60
C ASP A 129 16.32 -15.42 5.09
N GLU A 130 16.68 -16.56 5.68
CA GLU A 130 17.12 -16.66 7.06
C GLU A 130 18.47 -15.94 7.32
N ASN A 131 19.23 -15.64 6.26
CA ASN A 131 20.47 -14.88 6.30
C ASN A 131 20.27 -13.38 6.01
N ASN A 132 19.02 -12.92 5.99
CA ASN A 132 18.63 -11.55 5.66
C ASN A 132 18.99 -11.12 4.22
N VAL A 133 19.11 -12.08 3.29
CA VAL A 133 19.34 -11.83 1.87
C VAL A 133 18.00 -11.78 1.13
N LEU A 134 17.82 -10.78 0.29
CA LEU A 134 16.62 -10.65 -0.55
C LEU A 134 16.45 -11.88 -1.44
N PHE A 135 15.22 -12.36 -1.59
CA PHE A 135 14.94 -13.40 -2.56
C PHE A 135 15.14 -12.87 -4.00
N PRO A 136 15.79 -13.66 -4.87
CA PRO A 136 16.12 -13.23 -6.23
C PRO A 136 14.88 -13.00 -7.11
N ASP A 137 13.74 -13.57 -6.74
CA ASP A 137 12.45 -13.45 -7.44
C ASP A 137 11.52 -12.39 -6.84
N ASN A 138 12.01 -11.50 -5.97
CA ASN A 138 11.18 -10.43 -5.42
C ASN A 138 10.65 -9.48 -6.49
N ASP A 139 11.32 -9.34 -7.61
CA ASP A 139 10.86 -8.59 -8.78
C ASP A 139 9.55 -9.19 -9.36
N GLU A 140 9.51 -10.50 -9.60
CA GLU A 140 8.30 -11.19 -10.08
C GLU A 140 7.19 -11.18 -9.03
N ARG A 141 7.55 -11.35 -7.76
CA ARG A 141 6.61 -11.30 -6.64
C ARG A 141 5.93 -9.93 -6.52
N MET A 142 6.67 -8.82 -6.75
CA MET A 142 6.11 -7.46 -6.80
C MET A 142 5.15 -7.28 -7.96
N ILE A 143 5.51 -7.75 -9.15
CA ILE A 143 4.64 -7.69 -10.34
C ILE A 143 3.36 -8.49 -10.10
N PHE A 144 3.49 -9.74 -9.64
CA PHE A 144 2.35 -10.60 -9.33
C PHE A 144 1.43 -9.98 -8.27
N PHE A 145 2.01 -9.47 -7.18
CA PHE A 145 1.26 -8.82 -6.11
C PHE A 145 0.50 -7.61 -6.63
N THR A 146 1.16 -6.72 -7.36
CA THR A 146 0.57 -5.51 -7.95
C THR A 146 -0.61 -5.86 -8.84
N LYS A 147 -0.41 -6.74 -9.84
CA LYS A 147 -1.47 -7.18 -10.77
C LYS A 147 -2.60 -7.90 -10.02
N GLY A 148 -2.26 -8.76 -9.07
CA GLY A 148 -3.24 -9.50 -8.27
C GLY A 148 -4.14 -8.58 -7.43
N VAL A 149 -3.59 -7.53 -6.84
CA VAL A 149 -4.39 -6.51 -6.12
C VAL A 149 -5.32 -5.79 -7.07
N ILE A 150 -4.80 -5.27 -8.18
CA ILE A 150 -5.59 -4.49 -9.16
C ILE A 150 -6.76 -5.32 -9.69
N GLU A 151 -6.49 -6.53 -10.19
CA GLU A 151 -7.52 -7.41 -10.74
C GLU A 151 -8.54 -7.84 -9.68
N THR A 152 -8.13 -8.00 -8.43
CA THR A 152 -9.06 -8.30 -7.34
C THR A 152 -9.97 -7.11 -7.04
N VAL A 153 -9.45 -5.89 -6.99
CA VAL A 153 -10.24 -4.66 -6.79
C VAL A 153 -11.26 -4.47 -7.92
N LYS A 154 -10.86 -4.73 -9.17
CA LYS A 154 -11.76 -4.73 -10.34
C LYS A 154 -12.88 -5.75 -10.18
N LYS A 155 -12.57 -7.01 -9.85
CA LYS A 155 -13.59 -8.06 -9.60
C LYS A 155 -14.53 -7.73 -8.45
N LEU A 156 -14.06 -7.00 -7.44
CA LEU A 156 -14.88 -6.53 -6.34
C LEU A 156 -15.81 -5.39 -6.74
N ASN A 157 -15.59 -4.78 -7.91
CA ASN A 157 -16.29 -3.57 -8.38
C ASN A 157 -16.33 -2.49 -7.29
N TRP A 158 -15.16 -2.20 -6.73
CA TRP A 158 -15.01 -1.31 -5.58
C TRP A 158 -13.98 -0.23 -5.87
N SER A 159 -14.43 0.93 -6.35
CA SER A 159 -13.57 2.07 -6.68
C SER A 159 -13.07 2.74 -5.41
N PRO A 160 -11.76 2.76 -5.12
CA PRO A 160 -11.20 3.49 -3.98
C PRO A 160 -11.16 4.99 -4.27
N ASP A 161 -11.49 5.82 -3.26
CA ASP A 161 -11.21 7.26 -3.29
C ASP A 161 -9.72 7.53 -3.03
N ILE A 162 -9.11 6.75 -2.13
CA ILE A 162 -7.70 6.83 -1.78
C ILE A 162 -7.07 5.44 -1.87
N ILE A 163 -5.88 5.38 -2.45
CA ILE A 163 -5.00 4.21 -2.47
C ILE A 163 -3.77 4.58 -1.66
N HIS A 164 -3.57 3.92 -0.52
CA HIS A 164 -2.44 4.17 0.35
C HIS A 164 -1.48 2.98 0.34
N LEU A 165 -0.28 3.22 -0.13
CA LEU A 165 0.79 2.24 -0.31
C LEU A 165 1.77 2.30 0.85
N HIS A 166 2.23 1.14 1.31
CA HIS A 166 3.22 1.03 2.37
C HIS A 166 4.47 0.29 1.91
N GLY A 167 5.57 1.03 1.86
CA GLY A 167 6.90 0.47 1.58
C GLY A 167 7.14 0.08 0.12
N TRP A 168 8.36 -0.35 -0.14
CA TRP A 168 8.90 -0.59 -1.47
C TRP A 168 8.23 -1.72 -2.24
N PHE A 169 7.74 -2.76 -1.57
CA PHE A 169 7.12 -3.91 -2.23
C PHE A 169 5.83 -3.56 -2.96
N ALA A 170 5.19 -2.45 -2.59
CA ALA A 170 4.01 -1.90 -3.26
C ALA A 170 4.36 -0.82 -4.32
N SER A 171 5.63 -0.50 -4.55
CA SER A 171 6.07 0.64 -5.35
C SER A 171 5.70 0.59 -6.84
N LEU A 172 5.49 -0.60 -7.40
CA LEU A 172 5.04 -0.75 -8.78
C LEU A 172 3.57 -0.36 -8.99
N PHE A 173 2.77 -0.37 -7.93
CA PHE A 173 1.32 -0.16 -8.05
C PHE A 173 0.94 1.17 -8.71
N PRO A 174 1.51 2.33 -8.32
CA PRO A 174 1.18 3.61 -8.96
C PRO A 174 1.55 3.64 -10.45
N LEU A 175 2.70 3.08 -10.80
CA LEU A 175 3.11 2.95 -12.20
C LEU A 175 2.07 2.18 -13.01
N TYR A 176 1.66 1.00 -12.54
CA TYR A 176 0.68 0.16 -13.24
C TYR A 176 -0.68 0.85 -13.39
N ILE A 177 -1.16 1.53 -12.34
CA ILE A 177 -2.44 2.27 -12.38
C ILE A 177 -2.39 3.42 -13.37
N LYS A 178 -1.27 4.15 -13.43
CA LYS A 178 -1.16 5.37 -14.27
C LYS A 178 -0.74 5.07 -15.71
N THR A 179 -0.35 3.81 -16.02
CA THR A 179 0.06 3.40 -17.37
C THR A 179 -0.80 2.25 -17.89
N TYR A 180 -0.52 1.01 -17.48
CA TYR A 180 -1.15 -0.21 -18.00
C TYR A 180 -2.67 -0.28 -17.74
N PHE A 181 -3.14 0.24 -16.61
CA PHE A 181 -4.55 0.31 -16.24
C PHE A 181 -5.12 1.73 -16.28
N SER A 182 -4.49 2.65 -17.00
CA SER A 182 -4.87 4.07 -17.06
C SER A 182 -6.29 4.33 -17.57
N GLU A 183 -6.84 3.42 -18.38
CA GLU A 183 -8.20 3.53 -18.92
C GLU A 183 -9.26 2.79 -18.08
N ASP A 184 -8.86 2.19 -16.95
CA ASP A 184 -9.80 1.44 -16.11
C ASP A 184 -10.60 2.37 -15.20
N PRO A 185 -11.94 2.46 -15.37
CA PRO A 185 -12.78 3.43 -14.65
C PRO A 185 -12.81 3.22 -13.13
N ILE A 186 -12.37 2.05 -12.65
CA ILE A 186 -12.32 1.76 -11.21
C ILE A 186 -11.36 2.70 -10.47
N PHE A 187 -10.30 3.18 -11.16
CA PHE A 187 -9.22 3.96 -10.55
C PHE A 187 -9.18 5.43 -10.99
N ASP A 188 -10.04 5.86 -11.90
CA ASP A 188 -10.00 7.20 -12.52
C ASP A 188 -9.96 8.34 -11.52
N SER A 189 -10.75 8.27 -10.46
CA SER A 189 -10.83 9.29 -9.41
C SER A 189 -9.93 9.04 -8.21
N SER A 190 -9.19 7.92 -8.21
CA SER A 190 -8.38 7.52 -7.06
C SER A 190 -7.17 8.44 -6.86
N LYS A 191 -6.98 8.88 -5.63
CA LYS A 191 -5.77 9.56 -5.17
C LYS A 191 -4.79 8.54 -4.59
N ILE A 192 -3.53 8.64 -4.96
CA ILE A 192 -2.48 7.72 -4.53
C ILE A 192 -1.60 8.40 -3.49
N VAL A 193 -1.41 7.76 -2.34
CA VAL A 193 -0.51 8.20 -1.28
C VAL A 193 0.50 7.09 -1.00
N THR A 194 1.77 7.47 -0.91
CA THR A 194 2.87 6.52 -0.64
C THR A 194 3.50 6.81 0.72
N SER A 195 3.48 5.82 1.61
CA SER A 195 4.26 5.82 2.85
C SER A 195 5.68 5.33 2.60
N VAL A 196 6.65 6.18 2.90
CA VAL A 196 8.08 5.93 2.79
C VAL A 196 8.63 5.60 4.17
N TYR A 197 9.32 4.46 4.27
CA TYR A 197 10.02 4.02 5.48
C TYR A 197 11.53 4.26 5.34
N PRO A 198 12.31 4.20 6.41
CA PRO A 198 13.76 4.12 6.30
C PRO A 198 14.21 2.97 5.41
N ASN A 199 15.40 3.05 4.85
CA ASN A 199 15.91 2.08 3.89
C ASN A 199 15.82 0.65 4.42
N ASP A 200 15.08 -0.22 3.71
CA ASP A 200 14.82 -1.61 4.12
C ASP A 200 15.86 -2.59 3.60
N PHE A 201 16.54 -2.27 2.49
CA PHE A 201 17.58 -3.12 1.94
C PHE A 201 18.67 -2.31 1.23
N GLU A 202 19.86 -2.88 1.17
CA GLU A 202 21.00 -2.37 0.39
C GLU A 202 21.13 -3.14 -0.93
N GLY A 203 21.73 -2.49 -1.93
CA GLY A 203 21.92 -3.08 -3.26
C GLY A 203 20.67 -2.94 -4.13
N GLU A 204 20.51 -3.91 -5.01
CA GLU A 204 19.46 -3.91 -6.04
C GLU A 204 18.66 -5.21 -6.03
N LEU A 205 17.43 -5.15 -6.52
CA LEU A 205 16.66 -6.32 -6.92
C LEU A 205 17.28 -6.94 -8.19
N SER A 206 16.55 -7.86 -8.80
CA SER A 206 16.97 -8.45 -10.08
C SER A 206 17.18 -7.37 -11.15
N PRO A 207 18.33 -7.35 -11.88
CA PRO A 207 18.53 -6.44 -13.00
C PRO A 207 17.54 -6.67 -14.16
N ALA A 208 16.78 -7.75 -14.13
CA ALA A 208 15.73 -8.04 -15.10
C ALA A 208 14.39 -7.36 -14.78
N LEU A 209 14.24 -6.67 -13.65
CA LEU A 209 12.96 -6.06 -13.24
C LEU A 209 12.40 -5.12 -14.30
N GLU A 210 13.23 -4.23 -14.84
CA GLU A 210 12.78 -3.28 -15.88
C GLU A 210 12.23 -4.01 -17.11
N ASN A 211 12.93 -5.03 -17.61
CA ASN A 211 12.49 -5.82 -18.75
C ASN A 211 11.20 -6.62 -18.47
N LYS A 212 11.03 -7.15 -17.25
CA LYS A 212 9.82 -7.85 -16.86
C LYS A 212 8.62 -6.91 -16.76
N VAL A 213 8.82 -5.69 -16.27
CA VAL A 213 7.79 -4.65 -16.25
C VAL A 213 7.48 -4.13 -17.64
N ALA A 214 8.46 -4.09 -18.55
CA ALA A 214 8.28 -3.67 -19.93
C ALA A 214 7.26 -4.55 -20.71
N PHE A 215 7.01 -5.76 -20.24
CA PHE A 215 6.00 -6.65 -20.80
C PHE A 215 4.57 -6.06 -20.70
N ASP A 216 4.29 -5.33 -19.63
CA ASP A 216 3.00 -4.69 -19.38
C ASP A 216 3.03 -3.18 -19.66
N VAL A 217 4.12 -2.50 -19.33
CA VAL A 217 4.27 -1.03 -19.38
C VAL A 217 5.21 -0.67 -20.52
N GLU A 218 4.70 -0.15 -21.64
CA GLU A 218 5.49 0.18 -22.82
C GLU A 218 6.34 1.46 -22.65
N ASP A 219 5.89 2.42 -21.84
CA ASP A 219 6.57 3.70 -21.63
C ASP A 219 7.93 3.51 -20.94
N GLU A 220 9.02 3.58 -21.73
CA GLU A 220 10.39 3.45 -21.23
C GLU A 220 10.75 4.56 -20.25
N SER A 221 10.24 5.77 -20.42
CA SER A 221 10.53 6.90 -19.53
C SER A 221 9.94 6.68 -18.14
N ALA A 222 8.74 6.09 -18.09
CA ALA A 222 8.07 5.73 -16.84
C ALA A 222 8.79 4.61 -16.09
N ARG A 223 9.41 3.65 -16.82
CA ARG A 223 10.19 2.54 -16.24
C ARG A 223 11.63 2.94 -15.88
N GLY A 224 12.11 4.09 -16.31
CA GLY A 224 13.51 4.51 -16.15
C GLY A 224 14.15 4.21 -14.79
N PRO A 225 13.49 4.50 -13.66
CA PRO A 225 14.02 4.19 -12.32
C PRO A 225 14.25 2.70 -12.05
N LEU A 226 13.61 1.79 -12.79
CA LEU A 226 13.75 0.34 -12.61
C LEU A 226 15.03 -0.24 -13.22
N LYS A 227 15.79 0.53 -14.01
CA LYS A 227 17.08 0.13 -14.58
C LYS A 227 18.12 -0.17 -13.50
N GLU A 228 18.03 0.54 -12.39
CA GLU A 228 18.77 0.31 -11.15
C GLU A 228 17.75 0.19 -10.02
N SER A 229 17.29 -1.02 -9.75
CA SER A 229 16.18 -1.30 -8.83
C SER A 229 16.59 -1.27 -7.35
N THR A 230 17.26 -0.18 -6.94
CA THR A 230 17.58 0.12 -5.55
C THR A 230 16.32 0.48 -4.76
N TYR A 231 16.40 0.42 -3.44
CA TYR A 231 15.31 0.88 -2.56
C TYR A 231 14.87 2.32 -2.91
N GLU A 232 15.84 3.22 -3.06
CA GLU A 232 15.56 4.63 -3.35
C GLU A 232 14.86 4.82 -4.70
N ASN A 233 15.32 4.13 -5.73
CA ASN A 233 14.72 4.22 -7.06
C ASN A 233 13.30 3.65 -7.10
N LEU A 234 13.04 2.56 -6.36
CA LEU A 234 11.69 2.01 -6.22
C LEU A 234 10.75 2.99 -5.50
N MET A 235 11.21 3.62 -4.42
CA MET A 235 10.41 4.63 -3.71
C MET A 235 10.20 5.88 -4.55
N ASN A 236 11.23 6.35 -5.26
CA ASN A 236 11.13 7.48 -6.18
C ASN A 236 10.17 7.19 -7.34
N LEU A 237 10.15 5.95 -7.86
CA LEU A 237 9.17 5.53 -8.85
C LEU A 237 7.74 5.68 -8.30
N ALA A 238 7.46 5.15 -7.10
CA ALA A 238 6.13 5.26 -6.50
C ALA A 238 5.72 6.73 -6.27
N ILE A 239 6.63 7.55 -5.75
CA ILE A 239 6.41 8.98 -5.50
C ILE A 239 6.10 9.72 -6.80
N ASN A 240 6.77 9.35 -7.91
CA ASN A 240 6.56 9.99 -9.21
C ASN A 240 5.11 9.93 -9.71
N PHE A 241 4.37 8.93 -9.29
CA PHE A 241 2.97 8.70 -9.65
C PHE A 241 2.00 8.86 -8.47
N SER A 242 2.45 9.44 -7.36
CA SER A 242 1.62 9.68 -6.17
C SER A 242 1.08 11.11 -6.10
N ASP A 243 -0.09 11.27 -5.49
CA ASP A 243 -0.73 12.55 -5.18
C ASP A 243 -0.29 13.08 -3.80
N GLY A 244 0.30 12.24 -2.95
CA GLY A 244 0.81 12.61 -1.63
C GLY A 244 1.81 11.61 -1.08
N VAL A 245 2.57 12.02 -0.09
CA VAL A 245 3.60 11.21 0.57
C VAL A 245 3.44 11.28 2.10
N VAL A 246 3.70 10.16 2.76
CA VAL A 246 3.82 10.08 4.22
C VAL A 246 5.24 9.63 4.56
N LEU A 247 5.97 10.39 5.33
CA LEU A 247 7.26 9.99 5.87
C LEU A 247 7.03 9.19 7.15
N SER A 248 7.29 7.89 7.10
CA SER A 248 6.96 6.93 8.17
C SER A 248 8.19 6.55 9.00
N GLY A 249 9.12 7.45 9.14
CA GLY A 249 10.32 7.31 9.96
C GLY A 249 11.27 8.48 9.83
N GLU A 250 12.23 8.53 10.72
CA GLU A 250 13.41 9.38 10.60
C GLU A 250 14.39 8.76 9.61
N ASN A 251 15.41 9.49 9.20
CA ASN A 251 16.48 9.01 8.32
C ASN A 251 16.02 8.49 6.93
N ILE A 252 15.09 9.19 6.32
CA ILE A 252 14.74 8.98 4.92
C ILE A 252 15.89 9.48 4.04
N ALA A 253 16.23 8.73 2.99
CA ALA A 253 17.33 9.05 2.09
C ALA A 253 17.15 10.43 1.42
N GLU A 254 18.23 11.20 1.31
CA GLU A 254 18.23 12.54 0.74
C GLU A 254 17.73 12.58 -0.70
N SER A 255 18.02 11.56 -1.49
CA SER A 255 17.52 11.43 -2.87
C SER A 255 15.99 11.37 -2.94
N ILE A 256 15.34 10.72 -1.96
CA ILE A 256 13.89 10.64 -1.84
C ILE A 256 13.33 12.00 -1.42
N LEU A 257 13.90 12.62 -0.39
CA LEU A 257 13.47 13.94 0.09
C LEU A 257 13.59 15.00 -1.01
N SER A 258 14.70 15.03 -1.74
CA SER A 258 14.92 15.94 -2.86
C SER A 258 13.90 15.75 -4.00
N ASN A 259 13.49 14.50 -4.28
CA ASN A 259 12.45 14.23 -5.27
C ASN A 259 11.08 14.77 -4.82
N ILE A 260 10.71 14.56 -3.55
CA ILE A 260 9.47 15.07 -2.95
C ILE A 260 9.44 16.61 -3.07
N ASP A 261 10.52 17.29 -2.65
CA ASP A 261 10.63 18.74 -2.67
C ASP A 261 10.56 19.31 -4.10
N SER A 262 11.23 18.65 -5.06
CA SER A 262 11.23 19.07 -6.47
C SER A 262 9.83 19.04 -7.08
N LYS A 263 9.01 18.10 -6.66
CA LYS A 263 7.63 17.93 -7.13
C LYS A 263 6.61 18.76 -6.36
N LYS A 264 6.99 19.30 -5.22
CA LYS A 264 6.09 20.01 -4.29
C LYS A 264 4.85 19.18 -3.93
N ILE A 265 5.04 17.88 -3.77
CA ILE A 265 3.96 16.95 -3.46
C ILE A 265 3.49 17.13 -2.00
N PRO A 266 2.19 17.14 -1.70
CA PRO A 266 1.69 17.17 -0.33
C PRO A 266 2.34 16.07 0.52
N THR A 267 2.94 16.46 1.65
CA THR A 267 3.71 15.54 2.49
C THR A 267 3.30 15.64 3.94
N LEU A 268 3.00 14.49 4.54
CA LEU A 268 2.86 14.36 6.00
C LEU A 268 4.20 13.92 6.56
N THR A 269 4.85 14.77 7.32
CA THR A 269 6.15 14.47 7.93
C THR A 269 6.01 13.48 9.09
N PHE A 270 7.11 12.81 9.45
CA PHE A 270 7.12 11.86 10.57
C PHE A 270 6.73 12.53 11.90
N GLU A 271 7.25 13.74 12.17
CA GLU A 271 6.88 14.51 13.35
C GLU A 271 5.39 14.88 13.38
N GLU A 272 4.84 15.31 12.24
CA GLU A 272 3.42 15.65 12.13
C GLU A 272 2.52 14.42 12.27
N SER A 273 2.97 13.26 11.80
CA SER A 273 2.21 12.00 11.87
C SER A 273 1.93 11.52 13.30
N ALA A 274 2.73 11.98 14.26
CA ALA A 274 2.54 11.70 15.69
C ALA A 274 1.37 12.48 16.34
N LYS A 275 0.80 13.48 15.65
CA LYS A 275 -0.34 14.24 16.14
C LYS A 275 -1.64 13.44 16.04
N ASP A 276 -2.57 13.71 16.95
CA ASP A 276 -3.89 13.10 16.91
C ASP A 276 -4.60 13.40 15.57
N ASN A 277 -5.17 12.37 14.95
CA ASN A 277 -5.87 12.43 13.67
C ASN A 277 -5.03 12.90 12.47
N ALA A 278 -3.71 12.96 12.57
CA ALA A 278 -2.83 13.50 11.52
C ALA A 278 -3.11 12.92 10.11
N TYR A 279 -3.29 11.61 10.01
CA TYR A 279 -3.59 10.95 8.73
C TYR A 279 -4.98 11.31 8.17
N VAL A 280 -5.98 11.36 9.04
CA VAL A 280 -7.34 11.76 8.65
C VAL A 280 -7.35 13.21 8.18
N ASP A 281 -6.65 14.08 8.90
CA ASP A 281 -6.53 15.50 8.56
C ASP A 281 -5.73 15.71 7.26
N PHE A 282 -4.65 14.95 7.06
CA PHE A 282 -3.86 14.99 5.83
C PHE A 282 -4.69 14.56 4.62
N PHE A 283 -5.41 13.44 4.72
CA PHE A 283 -6.23 12.96 3.62
C PHE A 283 -7.37 13.92 3.29
N ASN A 284 -8.06 14.46 4.29
CA ASN A 284 -9.17 15.37 4.08
C ASN A 284 -8.78 16.74 3.53
N ASN A 285 -7.63 17.26 3.94
CA ASN A 285 -7.28 18.67 3.66
C ASN A 285 -6.29 18.82 2.52
N GLN A 286 -5.54 17.75 2.17
CA GLN A 286 -4.46 17.85 1.20
C GLN A 286 -4.59 16.86 0.04
N ILE A 287 -5.36 15.77 0.19
CA ILE A 287 -5.44 14.72 -0.81
C ILE A 287 -6.79 14.71 -1.54
N ILE A 288 -7.94 14.88 -0.81
CA ILE A 288 -9.29 14.80 -1.39
C ILE A 288 -10.08 16.09 -1.25
#